data_ef43ab6a0ca464011179fb4a1596d004
#
_entry.id   ef43ab6a0ca464011179fb4a1596d004
#
_cell.length_a   1.000
_cell.length_b   1.000
_cell.length_c   1.000
_cell.angle_alpha   90.00
_cell.angle_beta   90.00
_cell.angle_gamma   90.00
#
_symmetry.space_group_name_H-M   'P 1'
#
loop_
_entity.id
_entity.type
_entity.pdbx_description
1 polymer ?
#
loop_
_entity_poly.entity_id
_entity_poly.type
_entity_poly.pdbx_seq_one_letter_code
_entity_poly.pdbx_strand_id
1 'polypeptide(L)'
;MTDTVWGNGHSIISTESFQLNITHRKDGNSEKYPDTVKIIISGVDLPGLSDSKSDWTVENLQNVIVDAFLKCEIDSKTDKGDLIAKVSHSGAAGY
;
A
#
# COMPACT_ATOMS: atom_id res chain seq x y z
N MET A 1 -14.35 6.46 8.24
CA MET A 1 -13.17 7.35 8.28
C MET A 1 -11.95 6.56 7.84
N THR A 2 -11.14 7.11 6.98
CA THR A 2 -10.00 6.42 6.38
C THR A 2 -8.72 6.74 7.14
N ASP A 3 -8.04 5.71 7.62
CA ASP A 3 -6.71 5.86 8.19
C ASP A 3 -5.68 5.94 7.08
N THR A 4 -4.59 6.64 7.33
CA THR A 4 -3.54 6.81 6.32
C THR A 4 -2.18 6.49 6.92
N VAL A 5 -1.38 5.71 6.17
CA VAL A 5 0.00 5.42 6.50
C VAL A 5 0.87 5.62 5.26
N TRP A 6 2.15 5.88 5.49
CA TRP A 6 3.16 5.98 4.43
C TRP A 6 4.27 5.00 4.73
N GLY A 7 4.87 4.47 3.70
CA GLY A 7 6.00 3.57 3.89
C GLY A 7 6.59 3.10 2.57
N ASN A 8 7.55 2.22 2.69
CA ASN A 8 8.21 1.62 1.54
C ASN A 8 7.64 0.24 1.26
N GLY A 9 7.36 -0.04 0.00
CA GLY A 9 7.01 -1.40 -0.42
C GLY A 9 8.21 -2.31 -0.20
N HIS A 10 7.99 -3.46 0.43
CA HIS A 10 9.06 -4.37 0.77
C HIS A 10 9.11 -5.58 -0.16
N SER A 11 8.01 -6.31 -0.24
CA SER A 11 7.96 -7.52 -1.08
C SER A 11 6.53 -7.73 -1.58
N ILE A 12 6.42 -8.39 -2.73
CA ILE A 12 5.12 -8.71 -3.31
C ILE A 12 4.68 -10.07 -2.79
N ILE A 13 3.45 -10.15 -2.33
CA ILE A 13 2.87 -11.38 -1.78
C ILE A 13 2.03 -12.08 -2.84
N SER A 14 1.22 -11.32 -3.58
CA SER A 14 0.39 -11.84 -4.66
C SER A 14 0.16 -10.74 -5.69
N THR A 15 -0.62 -11.02 -6.73
CA THR A 15 -0.93 -10.03 -7.76
C THR A 15 -1.79 -8.86 -7.25
N GLU A 16 -2.26 -8.92 -6.01
CA GLU A 16 -3.09 -7.85 -5.43
C GLU A 16 -2.63 -7.44 -4.03
N SER A 17 -1.52 -7.98 -3.54
CA SER A 17 -1.08 -7.68 -2.18
C SER A 17 0.43 -7.62 -2.05
N PHE A 18 0.86 -6.83 -1.08
CA PHE A 18 2.29 -6.66 -0.81
C PHE A 18 2.52 -6.35 0.65
N GLN A 19 3.78 -6.46 1.05
CA GLN A 19 4.21 -6.11 2.40
C GLN A 19 4.72 -4.68 2.40
N LEU A 20 4.18 -3.85 3.30
CA LEU A 20 4.57 -2.47 3.47
C LEU A 20 5.35 -2.30 4.77
N ASN A 21 6.48 -1.64 4.70
CA ASN A 21 7.21 -1.19 5.88
C ASN A 21 6.80 0.25 6.18
N ILE A 22 6.02 0.46 7.22
CA ILE A 22 5.47 1.76 7.56
C ILE A 22 6.56 2.64 8.18
N THR A 23 6.72 3.84 7.64
CA THR A 23 7.67 4.83 8.17
C THR A 23 6.96 6.03 8.79
N HIS A 24 5.76 6.34 8.33
CA HIS A 24 4.98 7.47 8.83
C HIS A 24 3.52 7.07 9.00
N ARG A 25 2.88 7.64 9.99
CA ARG A 25 1.47 7.42 10.30
C ARG A 25 0.79 8.76 10.46
N LYS A 26 -0.41 8.90 9.91
CA LYS A 26 -1.18 10.12 10.06
C LYS A 26 -1.68 10.24 11.49
N ASP A 27 -1.61 11.44 12.06
CA ASP A 27 -2.20 11.72 13.37
C ASP A 27 -3.71 11.54 13.28
N GLY A 28 -4.27 10.91 14.29
CA GLY A 28 -5.71 10.70 14.34
C GLY A 28 -6.18 9.41 13.69
N ASN A 29 -5.26 8.54 13.23
CA ASN A 29 -5.66 7.22 12.79
C ASN A 29 -6.41 6.48 13.90
N SER A 30 -7.40 5.68 13.50
CA SER A 30 -8.23 4.94 14.47
C SER A 30 -7.50 3.79 15.13
N GLU A 31 -6.41 3.32 14.54
CA GLU A 31 -5.62 2.22 15.05
C GLU A 31 -4.14 2.56 15.05
N LYS A 32 -3.42 1.81 15.87
CA LYS A 32 -1.97 1.87 15.90
C LYS A 32 -1.42 0.71 15.08
N TYR A 33 -0.90 1.01 13.90
CA TYR A 33 -0.43 -0.02 12.99
C TYR A 33 0.99 -0.45 13.32
N PRO A 34 1.33 -1.76 13.21
CA PRO A 34 2.71 -2.21 13.39
C PRO A 34 3.59 -1.71 12.25
N ASP A 35 4.91 -1.81 12.41
CA ASP A 35 5.85 -1.31 11.42
C ASP A 35 5.78 -2.04 10.09
N THR A 36 5.35 -3.28 10.09
CA THR A 36 5.20 -4.09 8.89
C THR A 36 3.79 -4.61 8.79
N VAL A 37 3.14 -4.37 7.66
CA VAL A 37 1.76 -4.80 7.43
C VAL A 37 1.62 -5.38 6.03
N LYS A 38 0.61 -6.24 5.86
CA LYS A 38 0.21 -6.71 4.54
C LYS A 38 -0.89 -5.80 4.01
N ILE A 39 -0.68 -5.28 2.81
CA ILE A 39 -1.66 -4.43 2.14
C ILE A 39 -2.31 -5.22 1.01
N ILE A 40 -3.63 -5.26 1.02
CA ILE A 40 -4.43 -5.76 -0.10
C ILE A 40 -4.90 -4.53 -0.87
N ILE A 41 -4.54 -4.47 -2.14
CA ILE A 41 -4.75 -3.28 -2.95
C ILE A 41 -6.20 -3.21 -3.41
N SER A 42 -6.95 -2.20 -2.95
CA SER A 42 -8.33 -1.96 -3.39
C SER A 42 -8.40 -1.05 -4.60
N GLY A 43 -7.40 -0.20 -4.77
CA GLY A 43 -7.29 0.69 -5.91
C GLY A 43 -5.90 1.30 -5.94
N VAL A 44 -5.49 1.80 -7.11
CA VAL A 44 -4.17 2.38 -7.28
C VAL A 44 -4.22 3.71 -8.00
N ASP A 45 -3.25 4.54 -7.69
CA ASP A 45 -2.92 5.74 -8.44
C ASP A 45 -1.39 5.75 -8.57
N LEU A 46 -0.87 4.78 -9.33
CA LEU A 46 0.57 4.57 -9.46
C LEU A 46 0.97 4.65 -10.93
N PRO A 47 1.95 5.51 -11.27
CA PRO A 47 2.51 5.52 -12.61
C PRO A 47 3.10 4.14 -12.94
N GLY A 48 2.86 3.66 -14.14
CA GLY A 48 3.36 2.37 -14.58
C GLY A 48 2.52 1.16 -14.20
N LEU A 49 1.43 1.37 -13.49
CA LEU A 49 0.51 0.28 -13.13
C LEU A 49 -0.88 0.60 -13.68
N SER A 50 -1.48 -0.39 -14.35
CA SER A 50 -2.81 -0.25 -14.92
C SER A 50 -3.88 -0.07 -13.84
N ASP A 51 -4.96 0.64 -14.14
CA ASP A 51 -6.12 0.72 -13.27
C ASP A 51 -6.89 -0.60 -13.20
N SER A 52 -6.65 -1.49 -14.13
CA SER A 52 -7.31 -2.80 -14.17
C SER A 52 -6.45 -3.85 -13.48
N LYS A 53 -6.97 -4.41 -12.41
CA LYS A 53 -6.26 -5.44 -11.64
C LYS A 53 -5.94 -6.67 -12.47
N SER A 54 -6.75 -6.97 -13.50
CA SER A 54 -6.51 -8.13 -14.35
C SER A 54 -5.24 -8.03 -15.18
N ASP A 55 -4.70 -6.82 -15.33
CA ASP A 55 -3.47 -6.58 -16.08
C ASP A 55 -2.21 -6.66 -15.20
N TRP A 56 -2.37 -6.80 -13.90
CA TRP A 56 -1.24 -6.79 -12.99
C TRP A 56 -0.52 -8.14 -12.96
N THR A 57 0.81 -8.07 -12.92
CA THR A 57 1.65 -9.25 -12.69
C THR A 57 2.54 -8.98 -11.49
N VAL A 58 3.08 -10.04 -10.90
CA VAL A 58 4.03 -9.88 -9.79
C VAL A 58 5.22 -9.03 -10.22
N GLU A 59 5.71 -9.22 -11.43
CA GLU A 59 6.83 -8.43 -11.95
C GLU A 59 6.50 -6.95 -12.05
N ASN A 60 5.31 -6.61 -12.57
CA ASN A 60 4.86 -5.21 -12.62
C ASN A 60 4.79 -4.60 -11.22
N LEU A 61 4.22 -5.33 -10.27
CA LEU A 61 4.12 -4.86 -8.90
C LEU A 61 5.50 -4.66 -8.27
N GLN A 62 6.42 -5.57 -8.50
CA GLN A 62 7.78 -5.42 -8.00
C GLN A 62 8.44 -4.15 -8.54
N ASN A 63 8.28 -3.88 -9.82
CA ASN A 63 8.89 -2.71 -10.46
C ASN A 63 8.30 -1.38 -9.96
N VAL A 64 7.03 -1.38 -9.58
CA VAL A 64 6.32 -0.15 -9.21
C VAL A 64 6.29 0.04 -7.69
N ILE A 65 6.21 -1.03 -6.92
CA ILE A 65 5.94 -0.97 -5.48
C ILE A 65 7.20 -1.18 -4.63
N VAL A 66 8.06 -2.15 -4.98
CA VAL A 66 9.22 -2.45 -4.15
C VAL A 66 10.18 -1.27 -4.14
N ASP A 67 10.61 -0.87 -2.93
CA ASP A 67 11.47 0.29 -2.67
C ASP A 67 10.82 1.64 -3.01
N ALA A 68 9.54 1.66 -3.42
CA ALA A 68 8.83 2.91 -3.66
C ALA A 68 8.25 3.45 -2.35
N PHE A 69 8.23 4.77 -2.21
CA PHE A 69 7.58 5.40 -1.08
C PHE A 69 6.11 5.62 -1.41
N LEU A 70 5.23 4.98 -0.65
CA LEU A 70 3.82 4.86 -0.96
C LEU A 70 2.95 5.48 0.12
N LYS A 71 1.81 6.04 -0.31
CA LYS A 71 0.74 6.46 0.57
C LYS A 71 -0.37 5.42 0.49
N CYS A 72 -0.79 4.90 1.63
CA CYS A 72 -1.85 3.90 1.70
C CYS A 72 -3.02 4.46 2.51
N GLU A 73 -4.16 4.63 1.84
CA GLU A 73 -5.40 5.05 2.49
C GLU A 73 -6.20 3.79 2.81
N ILE A 74 -6.26 3.45 4.09
CA ILE A 74 -6.81 2.18 4.55
C ILE A 74 -8.33 2.27 4.66
N ASP A 75 -9.02 1.47 3.86
CA ASP A 75 -10.49 1.45 3.83
C ASP A 75 -11.07 0.51 4.87
N SER A 76 -10.44 -0.65 5.05
CA SER A 76 -10.94 -1.66 5.96
C SER A 76 -9.84 -2.65 6.31
N LYS A 77 -10.17 -3.59 7.16
CA LYS A 77 -9.27 -4.62 7.65
C LYS A 77 -9.96 -5.95 7.54
N THR A 78 -9.24 -6.97 7.08
CA THR A 78 -9.79 -8.32 6.99
C THR A 78 -9.81 -9.00 8.37
N ASP A 79 -10.53 -10.12 8.47
CA ASP A 79 -10.57 -10.90 9.71
C ASP A 79 -9.18 -11.40 10.12
N LYS A 80 -8.27 -11.53 9.16
CA LYS A 80 -6.90 -11.96 9.43
C LYS A 80 -5.96 -10.81 9.83
N GLY A 81 -6.46 -9.58 9.80
CA GLY A 81 -5.67 -8.42 10.14
C GLY A 81 -4.96 -7.77 8.96
N ASP A 82 -5.20 -8.23 7.74
CA ASP A 82 -4.67 -7.60 6.54
C ASP A 82 -5.41 -6.30 6.26
N LEU A 83 -4.72 -5.31 5.72
CA LEU A 83 -5.29 -3.99 5.46
C LEU A 83 -5.71 -3.86 3.99
N ILE A 84 -6.95 -3.47 3.76
CA ILE A 84 -7.44 -3.19 2.41
C ILE A 84 -7.31 -1.70 2.19
N ALA A 85 -6.50 -1.29 1.21
CA ALA A 85 -6.15 0.10 1.05
C ALA A 85 -6.03 0.52 -0.42
N LYS A 86 -6.27 1.81 -0.64
CA LYS A 86 -5.91 2.46 -1.89
C LYS A 86 -4.46 2.90 -1.80
N VAL A 87 -3.66 2.54 -2.81
CA VAL A 87 -2.23 2.79 -2.84
C VAL A 87 -1.92 3.86 -3.87
N SER A 88 -1.15 4.86 -3.47
CA SER A 88 -0.68 5.90 -4.38
C SER A 88 0.80 6.17 -4.14
N HIS A 89 1.44 6.77 -5.14
CA HIS A 89 2.85 7.14 -5.05
C HIS A 89 2.96 8.45 -4.29
N SER A 90 3.79 8.47 -3.25
CA SER A 90 3.93 9.67 -2.43
C SER A 90 5.07 10.58 -2.88
N GLY A 91 5.94 10.10 -3.73
CA GLY A 91 7.09 10.89 -4.16
C GLY A 91 8.12 11.07 -3.05
N ALA A 92 9.37 11.21 -3.42
CA ALA A 92 10.48 11.27 -2.46
C ALA A 92 10.41 12.45 -1.51
N ALA A 93 9.77 13.52 -1.90
CA ALA A 93 9.68 14.73 -1.09
C ALA A 93 8.24 15.16 -0.86
N GLY A 94 7.31 14.33 -1.17
CA GLY A 94 5.94 14.75 -1.39
C GLY A 94 4.98 14.56 -0.26
N TYR A 95 5.42 14.17 0.85
CA TYR A 95 4.46 14.00 1.92
C TYR A 95 4.53 15.15 2.92
#